data_c8aabfeae9c079c6c2c3ebe045c124ca
#
_entry.id   c8aabfeae9c079c6c2c3ebe045c124ca
#
_cell.length_a   1.000
_cell.length_b   1.000
_cell.length_c   1.000
_cell.angle_alpha   90.00
_cell.angle_beta   90.00
_cell.angle_gamma   90.00
#
_symmetry.space_group_name_H-M   'P 1'
#
loop_
_entity.id
_entity.type
_entity.pdbx_description
1 polymer ?
#
loop_
_entity_poly.entity_id
_entity_poly.type
_entity_poly.pdbx_seq_one_letter_code
_entity_poly.pdbx_strand_id
1 'polypeptide(L)'
;KASARRLEVPLHLHAAQSLFEFHDCLRRYGKTPVQVLDDLGVLDERTILTHLIYTTAHGASGFPTGDTRDLRIMAARGATVAHCPVVYARRNRILGSFARYRELGINVGLGTDTYPQDMIEEMRWAALGCKWIDRDANRGTARDVFNAATLGGARALGRSDIGRLAPGAKADIIIVDLHRLHSGVVDDPIKTLVYAADGGDVQTVIV
;
A
#
# COMPACT_ATOMS: atom_id res chain seq x y z
N LYS A 1 -14.79 16.02 -0.05
CA LYS A 1 -15.62 14.87 0.34
C LYS A 1 -17.02 14.92 -0.27
N ALA A 2 -17.79 15.99 -0.04
CA ALA A 2 -19.16 16.12 -0.58
C ALA A 2 -19.20 15.95 -2.11
N SER A 3 -18.30 16.63 -2.84
CA SER A 3 -18.21 16.52 -4.30
C SER A 3 -17.85 15.10 -4.76
N ALA A 4 -16.91 14.44 -4.10
CA ALA A 4 -16.52 13.07 -4.42
C ALA A 4 -17.70 12.08 -4.21
N ARG A 5 -18.45 12.25 -3.12
CA ARG A 5 -19.67 11.47 -2.87
C ARG A 5 -20.73 11.68 -3.94
N ARG A 6 -20.98 12.94 -4.33
CA ARG A 6 -21.96 13.27 -5.37
C ARG A 6 -21.60 12.68 -6.74
N LEU A 7 -20.29 12.63 -7.04
CA LEU A 7 -19.77 12.08 -8.29
C LEU A 7 -19.50 10.58 -8.23
N GLU A 8 -19.75 9.97 -7.07
CA GLU A 8 -19.51 8.55 -6.82
C GLU A 8 -18.07 8.10 -7.10
N VAL A 9 -17.08 8.98 -6.91
CA VAL A 9 -15.67 8.68 -7.09
C VAL A 9 -14.93 8.56 -5.74
N PRO A 10 -13.85 7.78 -5.65
CA PRO A 10 -13.00 7.76 -4.47
C PRO A 10 -12.37 9.13 -4.18
N LEU A 11 -12.12 9.39 -2.90
CA LEU A 11 -11.31 10.54 -2.48
C LEU A 11 -9.88 10.03 -2.23
N HIS A 12 -8.91 10.58 -2.95
CA HIS A 12 -7.51 10.23 -2.81
C HIS A 12 -6.71 11.43 -2.34
N LEU A 13 -5.94 11.28 -1.25
CA LEU A 13 -5.11 12.36 -0.70
C LEU A 13 -3.85 11.81 -0.03
N HIS A 14 -2.80 12.63 0.04
CA HIS A 14 -1.60 12.35 0.81
C HIS A 14 -1.85 12.67 2.28
N ALA A 15 -1.41 11.81 3.18
CA ALA A 15 -1.51 12.04 4.62
C ALA A 15 -0.44 11.28 5.40
N ALA A 16 0.00 11.86 6.52
CA ALA A 16 0.97 11.29 7.43
C ALA A 16 2.28 10.86 6.73
N GLN A 17 2.72 11.65 5.74
CA GLN A 17 3.91 11.38 4.94
C GLN A 17 5.20 11.78 5.64
N SER A 18 5.16 12.71 6.57
CA SER A 18 6.35 13.23 7.24
C SER A 18 6.15 13.39 8.75
N LEU A 19 7.25 13.29 9.51
CA LEU A 19 7.23 13.61 10.94
C LEU A 19 6.85 15.07 11.19
N PHE A 20 7.23 15.98 10.28
CA PHE A 20 6.82 17.39 10.37
C PHE A 20 5.30 17.52 10.36
N GLU A 21 4.62 16.94 9.38
CA GLU A 21 3.15 16.93 9.30
C GLU A 21 2.53 16.31 10.55
N PHE A 22 3.07 15.16 10.97
CA PHE A 22 2.57 14.44 12.14
C PHE A 22 2.63 15.30 13.41
N HIS A 23 3.79 15.89 13.70
CA HIS A 23 3.97 16.73 14.88
C HIS A 23 3.28 18.10 14.75
N ASP A 24 3.16 18.66 13.56
CA ASP A 24 2.42 19.92 13.34
C ASP A 24 0.91 19.72 13.61
N CYS A 25 0.34 18.60 13.18
CA CYS A 25 -1.03 18.22 13.55
C CYS A 25 -1.20 18.08 15.06
N LEU A 26 -0.28 17.39 15.73
CA LEU A 26 -0.31 17.28 17.20
C LEU A 26 -0.23 18.64 17.88
N ARG A 27 0.67 19.51 17.42
CA ARG A 27 0.85 20.87 17.98
C ARG A 27 -0.38 21.75 17.79
N ARG A 28 -1.02 21.69 16.60
CA ARG A 28 -2.16 22.56 16.27
C ARG A 28 -3.48 22.05 16.81
N TYR A 29 -3.69 20.75 16.76
CA TYR A 29 -5.01 20.13 17.00
C TYR A 29 -5.03 19.19 18.21
N GLY A 30 -3.87 18.88 18.81
CA GLY A 30 -3.77 17.84 19.85
C GLY A 30 -4.06 16.42 19.31
N LYS A 31 -4.03 16.23 17.99
CA LYS A 31 -4.46 15.00 17.29
C LYS A 31 -3.48 14.65 16.17
N THR A 32 -3.40 13.35 15.86
CA THR A 32 -2.63 12.88 14.70
C THR A 32 -3.33 13.25 13.39
N PRO A 33 -2.64 13.21 12.23
CA PRO A 33 -3.27 13.43 10.93
C PRO A 33 -4.49 12.52 10.69
N VAL A 34 -4.41 11.25 11.09
CA VAL A 34 -5.53 10.29 10.98
C VAL A 34 -6.73 10.72 11.82
N GLN A 35 -6.49 11.11 13.06
CA GLN A 35 -7.56 11.55 13.97
C GLN A 35 -8.21 12.86 13.49
N VAL A 36 -7.42 13.78 12.94
CA VAL A 36 -7.96 15.02 12.32
C VAL A 36 -8.85 14.67 11.12
N LEU A 37 -8.40 13.79 10.24
CA LEU A 37 -9.19 13.36 9.07
C LEU A 37 -10.47 12.62 9.48
N ASP A 38 -10.42 11.84 10.56
CA ASP A 38 -11.58 11.17 11.11
C ASP A 38 -12.62 12.15 11.67
N ASP A 39 -12.19 13.11 12.48
CA ASP A 39 -13.08 14.18 13.01
C ASP A 39 -13.74 14.99 11.91
N LEU A 40 -13.03 15.25 10.82
CA LEU A 40 -13.57 15.96 9.65
C LEU A 40 -14.51 15.09 8.81
N GLY A 41 -14.74 13.82 9.19
CA GLY A 41 -15.58 12.88 8.45
C GLY A 41 -15.04 12.57 7.05
N VAL A 42 -13.71 12.69 6.87
CA VAL A 42 -13.05 12.41 5.57
C VAL A 42 -12.92 10.92 5.32
N LEU A 43 -12.68 10.14 6.38
CA LEU A 43 -12.40 8.70 6.26
C LEU A 43 -13.69 7.88 6.05
N ASP A 44 -13.70 7.07 5.03
CA ASP A 44 -14.67 6.00 4.76
C ASP A 44 -14.09 4.98 3.76
N GLU A 45 -14.87 3.98 3.36
CA GLU A 45 -14.50 2.91 2.43
C GLU A 45 -14.11 3.40 1.03
N ARG A 46 -14.43 4.64 0.67
CA ARG A 46 -14.06 5.29 -0.60
C ARG A 46 -12.89 6.28 -0.44
N THR A 47 -12.22 6.27 0.71
CA THR A 47 -11.06 7.14 0.96
C THR A 47 -9.77 6.35 0.80
N ILE A 48 -8.84 6.89 0.00
CA ILE A 48 -7.50 6.36 -0.20
C ILE A 48 -6.50 7.36 0.39
N LEU A 49 -5.75 6.95 1.40
CA LEU A 49 -4.65 7.73 1.95
C LEU A 49 -3.33 7.24 1.39
N THR A 50 -2.65 8.09 0.62
CA THR A 50 -1.30 7.79 0.15
C THR A 50 -0.31 8.01 1.29
N HIS A 51 0.63 7.12 1.38
CA HIS A 51 1.72 7.03 2.36
C HIS A 51 1.30 6.45 3.71
N LEU A 52 0.64 7.20 4.56
CA LEU A 52 0.26 6.82 5.92
C LEU A 52 1.45 6.19 6.71
N ILE A 53 2.63 6.81 6.61
CA ILE A 53 3.87 6.31 7.24
C ILE A 53 3.83 6.57 8.74
N TYR A 54 3.64 7.85 9.11
CA TYR A 54 3.72 8.30 10.48
C TYR A 54 2.36 8.27 11.17
N THR A 55 2.12 7.17 11.87
CA THR A 55 0.93 6.93 12.70
C THR A 55 1.37 6.73 14.15
N THR A 56 0.43 6.61 15.09
CA THR A 56 0.77 6.24 16.48
C THR A 56 1.56 4.94 16.57
N ALA A 57 1.41 4.04 15.60
CA ALA A 57 2.12 2.76 15.54
C ALA A 57 3.56 2.84 15.01
N HIS A 58 3.97 3.98 14.43
CA HIS A 58 5.31 4.13 13.86
C HIS A 58 6.34 4.42 14.93
N GLY A 59 7.48 3.70 14.93
CA GLY A 59 8.51 3.80 15.97
C GLY A 59 9.10 5.20 16.18
N ALA A 60 9.06 6.07 15.17
CA ALA A 60 9.54 7.46 15.27
C ALA A 60 8.44 8.46 15.66
N SER A 61 7.21 8.02 15.94
CA SER A 61 6.09 8.91 16.26
C SER A 61 6.18 9.56 17.64
N GLY A 62 6.97 8.97 18.55
CA GLY A 62 7.01 9.36 19.97
C GLY A 62 5.89 8.75 20.82
N PHE A 63 5.01 7.96 20.24
CA PHE A 63 3.98 7.22 20.96
C PHE A 63 4.51 5.89 21.50
N PRO A 64 3.85 5.30 22.53
CA PRO A 64 4.26 4.01 23.06
C PRO A 64 4.32 2.91 22.00
N THR A 65 5.30 2.03 22.12
CA THR A 65 5.41 0.85 21.24
C THR A 65 4.13 0.03 21.30
N GLY A 66 3.57 -0.29 20.13
CA GLY A 66 2.33 -1.05 20.01
C GLY A 66 1.05 -0.21 20.02
N ASP A 67 1.13 1.12 20.13
CA ASP A 67 -0.04 1.97 19.94
C ASP A 67 -0.56 1.86 18.51
N THR A 68 -1.78 1.38 18.35
CA THR A 68 -2.41 1.14 17.05
C THR A 68 -3.68 1.98 16.85
N ARG A 69 -3.88 3.05 17.63
CA ARG A 69 -5.11 3.85 17.57
C ARG A 69 -5.42 4.36 16.18
N ASP A 70 -4.45 4.95 15.49
CA ASP A 70 -4.64 5.45 14.13
C ASP A 70 -5.00 4.33 13.15
N LEU A 71 -4.32 3.19 13.24
CA LEU A 71 -4.60 2.03 12.39
C LEU A 71 -6.00 1.46 12.65
N ARG A 72 -6.44 1.44 13.91
CA ARG A 72 -7.80 1.00 14.27
C ARG A 72 -8.87 1.95 13.73
N ILE A 73 -8.61 3.25 13.70
CA ILE A 73 -9.49 4.23 13.06
C ILE A 73 -9.60 3.92 11.57
N MET A 74 -8.47 3.74 10.88
CA MET A 74 -8.43 3.40 9.46
C MET A 74 -9.22 2.12 9.15
N ALA A 75 -9.01 1.07 9.94
CA ALA A 75 -9.72 -0.20 9.80
C ALA A 75 -11.24 -0.04 10.01
N ALA A 76 -11.64 0.66 11.08
CA ALA A 76 -13.05 0.89 11.41
C ALA A 76 -13.79 1.72 10.34
N ARG A 77 -13.08 2.62 9.66
CA ARG A 77 -13.63 3.43 8.56
C ARG A 77 -13.58 2.74 7.19
N GLY A 78 -12.89 1.60 7.08
CA GLY A 78 -12.71 0.89 5.81
C GLY A 78 -11.81 1.61 4.81
N ALA A 79 -11.09 2.65 5.23
CA ALA A 79 -10.23 3.44 4.35
C ALA A 79 -9.01 2.64 3.88
N THR A 80 -8.58 2.90 2.65
CA THR A 80 -7.45 2.21 2.01
C THR A 80 -6.15 3.00 2.17
N VAL A 81 -5.04 2.30 2.29
CA VAL A 81 -3.68 2.87 2.20
C VAL A 81 -3.09 2.59 0.83
N ALA A 82 -2.61 3.63 0.14
CA ALA A 82 -1.75 3.48 -1.04
C ALA A 82 -0.28 3.52 -0.56
N HIS A 83 0.36 2.36 -0.56
CA HIS A 83 1.74 2.18 -0.11
C HIS A 83 2.71 2.31 -1.29
N CYS A 84 3.71 3.19 -1.16
CA CYS A 84 4.69 3.50 -2.21
C CYS A 84 6.10 3.25 -1.67
N PRO A 85 6.52 1.98 -1.53
CA PRO A 85 7.74 1.63 -0.79
C PRO A 85 9.03 2.13 -1.42
N VAL A 86 9.16 2.18 -2.75
CA VAL A 86 10.39 2.64 -3.42
C VAL A 86 10.67 4.11 -3.09
N VAL A 87 9.66 4.98 -3.20
CA VAL A 87 9.84 6.41 -2.88
C VAL A 87 10.15 6.64 -1.41
N TYR A 88 9.66 5.76 -0.53
CA TYR A 88 9.99 5.82 0.90
C TYR A 88 11.45 5.46 1.14
N ALA A 89 11.89 4.32 0.60
CA ALA A 89 13.26 3.83 0.74
C ALA A 89 14.29 4.86 0.24
N ARG A 90 14.03 5.48 -0.92
CA ARG A 90 14.88 6.55 -1.48
C ARG A 90 15.02 7.77 -0.56
N ARG A 91 14.08 7.98 0.37
CA ARG A 91 14.06 9.11 1.30
C ARG A 91 14.35 8.68 2.74
N ASN A 92 14.92 7.51 2.93
CA ASN A 92 15.18 6.92 4.24
C ASN A 92 13.94 6.88 5.12
N ARG A 93 12.81 6.45 4.55
CA ARG A 93 11.52 6.27 5.23
C ARG A 93 11.04 4.86 4.98
N ILE A 94 10.20 4.37 5.87
CA ILE A 94 9.59 3.06 5.72
C ILE A 94 8.21 3.06 6.41
N LEU A 95 7.26 2.35 5.85
CA LEU A 95 5.99 2.08 6.52
C LEU A 95 6.26 1.27 7.79
N GLY A 96 5.51 1.51 8.87
CA GLY A 96 5.74 0.83 10.15
C GLY A 96 5.71 -0.69 10.05
N SER A 97 4.71 -1.28 9.42
CA SER A 97 4.65 -2.70 9.06
C SER A 97 3.49 -2.93 8.09
N PHE A 98 3.79 -3.26 6.86
CA PHE A 98 2.78 -3.62 5.85
C PHE A 98 1.85 -4.76 6.33
N ALA A 99 2.42 -5.78 6.96
CA ALA A 99 1.65 -6.91 7.46
C ALA A 99 0.68 -6.50 8.58
N ARG A 100 1.10 -5.64 9.51
CA ARG A 100 0.26 -5.16 10.61
C ARG A 100 -0.96 -4.37 10.12
N TYR A 101 -0.79 -3.55 9.08
CA TYR A 101 -1.93 -2.83 8.48
C TYR A 101 -2.98 -3.82 7.99
N ARG A 102 -2.56 -4.86 7.27
CA ARG A 102 -3.46 -5.90 6.76
C ARG A 102 -4.08 -6.77 7.86
N GLU A 103 -3.32 -7.13 8.88
CA GLU A 103 -3.81 -7.90 10.05
C GLU A 103 -4.91 -7.15 10.81
N LEU A 104 -4.86 -5.82 10.83
CA LEU A 104 -5.90 -4.98 11.40
C LEU A 104 -7.10 -4.78 10.45
N GLY A 105 -7.10 -5.40 9.28
CA GLY A 105 -8.19 -5.31 8.30
C GLY A 105 -8.14 -4.10 7.38
N ILE A 106 -7.05 -3.33 7.39
CA ILE A 106 -6.87 -2.21 6.47
C ILE A 106 -6.56 -2.73 5.08
N ASN A 107 -7.31 -2.29 4.07
CA ASN A 107 -6.94 -2.55 2.68
C ASN A 107 -5.67 -1.77 2.32
N VAL A 108 -4.69 -2.45 1.74
CA VAL A 108 -3.46 -1.82 1.24
C VAL A 108 -3.34 -2.11 -0.25
N GLY A 109 -3.27 -1.05 -1.04
CA GLY A 109 -2.85 -1.09 -2.44
C GLY A 109 -1.41 -0.62 -2.58
N LEU A 110 -0.74 -0.97 -3.67
CA LEU A 110 0.59 -0.45 -4.02
C LEU A 110 0.47 0.65 -5.07
N GLY A 111 1.41 1.57 -5.06
CA GLY A 111 1.57 2.63 -6.03
C GLY A 111 3.02 3.08 -6.13
N THR A 112 3.39 3.71 -7.24
CA THR A 112 4.75 4.16 -7.51
C THR A 112 5.03 5.57 -7.01
N ASP A 113 4.00 6.40 -6.88
CA ASP A 113 4.09 7.85 -6.57
C ASP A 113 4.96 8.61 -7.58
N THR A 114 6.22 8.21 -7.73
CA THR A 114 7.18 8.87 -8.62
C THR A 114 7.85 7.85 -9.55
N TYR A 115 9.16 7.88 -9.67
CA TYR A 115 9.97 6.99 -10.50
C TYR A 115 10.83 6.05 -9.63
N PRO A 116 11.20 4.87 -10.15
CA PRO A 116 10.71 4.28 -11.40
C PRO A 116 9.22 3.93 -11.30
N GLN A 117 8.53 3.89 -12.46
CA GLN A 117 7.14 3.45 -12.53
C GLN A 117 7.10 1.92 -12.78
N ASP A 118 7.65 1.18 -11.84
CA ASP A 118 7.75 -0.28 -11.89
C ASP A 118 7.02 -0.91 -10.70
N MET A 119 5.84 -1.47 -10.97
CA MET A 119 5.02 -2.11 -9.95
C MET A 119 5.65 -3.40 -9.42
N ILE A 120 6.49 -4.08 -10.20
CA ILE A 120 7.20 -5.29 -9.76
C ILE A 120 8.26 -4.89 -8.72
N GLU A 121 8.97 -3.79 -8.96
CA GLU A 121 9.91 -3.25 -7.97
C GLU A 121 9.19 -2.79 -6.69
N GLU A 122 8.03 -2.16 -6.79
CA GLU A 122 7.21 -1.77 -5.62
C GLU A 122 6.82 -3.00 -4.79
N MET A 123 6.40 -4.10 -5.43
CA MET A 123 6.10 -5.35 -4.72
C MET A 123 7.32 -5.88 -3.97
N ARG A 124 8.50 -5.87 -4.60
CA ARG A 124 9.76 -6.31 -3.98
C ARG A 124 10.10 -5.48 -2.75
N TRP A 125 10.08 -4.16 -2.87
CA TRP A 125 10.38 -3.26 -1.76
C TRP A 125 9.35 -3.36 -0.62
N ALA A 126 8.06 -3.54 -0.94
CA ALA A 126 7.03 -3.78 0.07
C ALA A 126 7.30 -5.07 0.86
N ALA A 127 7.65 -6.17 0.16
CA ALA A 127 7.94 -7.45 0.80
C ALA A 127 9.20 -7.39 1.67
N LEU A 128 10.30 -6.87 1.13
CA LEU A 128 11.59 -6.80 1.84
C LEU A 128 11.51 -5.83 3.02
N GLY A 129 10.93 -4.66 2.82
CA GLY A 129 10.75 -3.65 3.86
C GLY A 129 9.91 -4.16 5.03
N CYS A 130 8.84 -4.89 4.76
CA CYS A 130 8.01 -5.51 5.79
C CYS A 130 8.81 -6.52 6.63
N LYS A 131 9.55 -7.43 5.98
CA LYS A 131 10.39 -8.43 6.67
C LYS A 131 11.45 -7.77 7.55
N TRP A 132 12.05 -6.71 7.05
CA TRP A 132 13.08 -5.98 7.76
C TRP A 132 12.56 -5.28 9.02
N ILE A 133 11.43 -4.59 8.90
CA ILE A 133 10.80 -3.90 10.04
C ILE A 133 10.29 -4.89 11.08
N ASP A 134 9.62 -5.96 10.65
CA ASP A 134 9.04 -6.94 11.54
C ASP A 134 10.07 -7.96 12.08
N ARG A 135 11.27 -7.99 11.50
CA ARG A 135 12.33 -8.97 11.79
C ARG A 135 11.81 -10.42 11.67
N ASP A 136 10.94 -10.64 10.67
CA ASP A 136 10.31 -11.94 10.43
C ASP A 136 10.21 -12.19 8.92
N ALA A 137 10.89 -13.25 8.47
CA ALA A 137 10.92 -13.65 7.06
C ALA A 137 9.56 -14.13 6.52
N ASN A 138 8.63 -14.50 7.41
CA ASN A 138 7.31 -15.01 7.02
C ASN A 138 6.26 -13.90 6.85
N ARG A 139 6.58 -12.66 7.20
CA ARG A 139 5.68 -11.52 7.06
C ARG A 139 5.90 -10.81 5.72
N GLY A 140 4.84 -10.19 5.19
CA GLY A 140 4.91 -9.54 3.87
C GLY A 140 5.36 -10.52 2.79
N THR A 141 4.66 -11.62 2.64
CA THR A 141 4.99 -12.65 1.66
C THR A 141 4.84 -12.13 0.22
N ALA A 142 5.46 -12.81 -0.75
CA ALA A 142 5.30 -12.47 -2.17
C ALA A 142 3.82 -12.44 -2.58
N ARG A 143 3.01 -13.37 -2.09
CA ARG A 143 1.57 -13.42 -2.34
C ARG A 143 0.83 -12.22 -1.72
N ASP A 144 1.25 -11.76 -0.54
CA ASP A 144 0.63 -10.61 0.11
C ASP A 144 0.81 -9.33 -0.68
N VAL A 145 2.03 -9.07 -1.15
CA VAL A 145 2.34 -7.87 -1.93
C VAL A 145 1.78 -7.96 -3.35
N PHE A 146 1.75 -9.15 -3.95
CA PHE A 146 1.08 -9.39 -5.23
C PHE A 146 -0.42 -9.08 -5.12
N ASN A 147 -1.08 -9.55 -4.08
CA ASN A 147 -2.50 -9.24 -3.83
C ASN A 147 -2.71 -7.74 -3.57
N ALA A 148 -1.78 -7.05 -2.93
CA ALA A 148 -1.86 -5.60 -2.72
C ALA A 148 -1.72 -4.83 -4.05
N ALA A 149 -0.83 -5.28 -4.94
CA ALA A 149 -0.63 -4.67 -6.27
C ALA A 149 -1.81 -4.90 -7.22
N THR A 150 -2.64 -5.91 -6.99
CA THR A 150 -3.76 -6.30 -7.87
C THR A 150 -5.11 -6.08 -7.18
N LEU A 151 -5.52 -7.00 -6.33
CA LEU A 151 -6.80 -6.95 -5.61
C LEU A 151 -6.91 -5.77 -4.64
N GLY A 152 -5.79 -5.35 -4.04
CA GLY A 152 -5.74 -4.19 -3.14
C GLY A 152 -6.13 -2.90 -3.86
N GLY A 153 -5.56 -2.67 -5.05
CA GLY A 153 -5.90 -1.54 -5.93
C GLY A 153 -7.37 -1.59 -6.40
N ALA A 154 -7.84 -2.76 -6.82
CA ALA A 154 -9.23 -2.96 -7.23
C ALA A 154 -10.22 -2.58 -6.10
N ARG A 155 -9.98 -3.06 -4.89
CA ARG A 155 -10.79 -2.70 -3.71
C ARG A 155 -10.76 -1.20 -3.39
N ALA A 156 -9.57 -0.58 -3.50
CA ALA A 156 -9.41 0.87 -3.29
C ALA A 156 -10.32 1.69 -4.22
N LEU A 157 -10.52 1.22 -5.45
CA LEU A 157 -11.39 1.83 -6.46
C LEU A 157 -12.85 1.40 -6.35
N GLY A 158 -13.19 0.52 -5.41
CA GLY A 158 -14.53 -0.05 -5.28
C GLY A 158 -14.93 -0.93 -6.47
N ARG A 159 -13.96 -1.53 -7.20
CA ARG A 159 -14.18 -2.32 -8.40
C ARG A 159 -13.98 -3.81 -8.14
N SER A 160 -14.91 -4.63 -8.64
CA SER A 160 -14.86 -6.09 -8.57
C SER A 160 -14.53 -6.76 -9.91
N ASP A 161 -14.47 -5.98 -10.98
CA ASP A 161 -14.27 -6.43 -12.36
C ASP A 161 -12.82 -6.32 -12.84
N ILE A 162 -11.90 -5.88 -11.98
CA ILE A 162 -10.45 -5.77 -12.25
C ILE A 162 -9.61 -6.44 -11.15
N GLY A 163 -8.29 -6.51 -11.36
CA GLY A 163 -7.31 -7.02 -10.38
C GLY A 163 -7.27 -8.54 -10.28
N ARG A 164 -7.97 -9.27 -11.15
CA ARG A 164 -7.96 -10.74 -11.19
C ARG A 164 -8.30 -11.26 -12.58
N LEU A 165 -7.85 -12.46 -12.89
CA LEU A 165 -8.28 -13.21 -14.06
C LEU A 165 -9.48 -14.09 -13.67
N ALA A 166 -10.67 -13.73 -14.18
CA ALA A 166 -11.90 -14.49 -13.95
C ALA A 166 -12.90 -14.23 -15.08
N PRO A 167 -13.81 -15.18 -15.38
CA PRO A 167 -14.91 -14.95 -16.31
C PRO A 167 -15.72 -13.70 -15.92
N GLY A 168 -15.95 -12.81 -16.89
CA GLY A 168 -16.65 -11.54 -16.67
C GLY A 168 -15.81 -10.40 -16.09
N ALA A 169 -14.56 -10.64 -15.72
CA ALA A 169 -13.61 -9.56 -15.39
C ALA A 169 -13.08 -8.90 -16.68
N LYS A 170 -12.61 -7.65 -16.55
CA LYS A 170 -11.90 -6.99 -17.64
C LYS A 170 -10.56 -7.67 -17.91
N ALA A 171 -10.15 -7.66 -19.17
CA ALA A 171 -8.93 -8.30 -19.63
C ALA A 171 -7.70 -7.36 -19.50
N ASP A 172 -7.56 -6.65 -18.38
CA ASP A 172 -6.34 -5.92 -18.05
C ASP A 172 -5.28 -6.95 -17.63
N ILE A 173 -4.44 -7.38 -18.59
CA ILE A 173 -3.55 -8.54 -18.44
C ILE A 173 -2.13 -8.15 -18.85
N ILE A 174 -1.15 -8.56 -18.07
CA ILE A 174 0.26 -8.54 -18.48
C ILE A 174 0.78 -9.98 -18.65
N ILE A 175 1.65 -10.17 -19.64
CA ILE A 175 2.41 -11.42 -19.84
C ILE A 175 3.86 -11.12 -19.47
N VAL A 176 4.40 -11.84 -18.50
CA VAL A 176 5.75 -11.66 -17.97
C VAL A 176 6.60 -12.88 -18.34
N ASP A 177 7.78 -12.66 -18.91
CA ASP A 177 8.76 -13.70 -19.21
C ASP A 177 9.61 -13.97 -17.97
N LEU A 178 9.38 -15.10 -17.32
CA LEU A 178 10.17 -15.55 -16.17
C LEU A 178 11.33 -16.48 -16.55
N HIS A 179 11.57 -16.74 -17.87
CA HIS A 179 12.68 -17.57 -18.35
C HIS A 179 13.93 -16.74 -18.68
N ARG A 180 14.22 -15.76 -17.83
CA ARG A 180 15.41 -14.92 -17.94
C ARG A 180 16.55 -15.47 -17.07
N LEU A 181 17.78 -15.17 -17.45
CA LEU A 181 18.97 -15.63 -16.72
C LEU A 181 18.95 -15.18 -15.26
N HIS A 182 18.49 -13.98 -14.97
CA HIS A 182 18.39 -13.44 -13.60
C HIS A 182 17.22 -14.03 -12.80
N SER A 183 16.22 -14.63 -13.44
CA SER A 183 15.07 -15.25 -12.76
C SER A 183 15.44 -16.58 -12.08
N GLY A 184 16.49 -17.24 -12.54
CA GLY A 184 16.89 -18.54 -12.02
C GLY A 184 15.87 -19.65 -12.33
N VAL A 185 15.77 -20.63 -11.43
CA VAL A 185 14.79 -21.71 -11.54
C VAL A 185 13.44 -21.25 -11.00
N VAL A 186 12.39 -21.39 -11.79
CA VAL A 186 11.02 -20.98 -11.44
C VAL A 186 10.29 -22.17 -10.80
N ASP A 187 10.26 -22.21 -9.47
CA ASP A 187 9.46 -23.18 -8.70
C ASP A 187 8.17 -22.55 -8.15
N ASP A 188 8.19 -21.26 -7.83
CA ASP A 188 7.01 -20.45 -7.43
C ASP A 188 6.97 -19.17 -8.29
N PRO A 189 6.07 -19.10 -9.29
CA PRO A 189 6.00 -17.95 -10.19
C PRO A 189 5.76 -16.62 -9.49
N ILE A 190 4.99 -16.60 -8.39
CA ILE A 190 4.73 -15.36 -7.65
C ILE A 190 5.99 -14.90 -6.91
N LYS A 191 6.75 -15.83 -6.32
CA LYS A 191 8.03 -15.47 -5.70
C LYS A 191 9.04 -15.00 -6.74
N THR A 192 9.14 -15.68 -7.87
CA THR A 192 10.04 -15.27 -8.97
C THR A 192 9.66 -13.89 -9.47
N LEU A 193 8.37 -13.62 -9.74
CA LEU A 193 7.89 -12.30 -10.13
C LEU A 193 8.31 -11.23 -9.11
N VAL A 194 8.05 -11.43 -7.84
CA VAL A 194 8.30 -10.40 -6.81
C VAL A 194 9.79 -10.21 -6.54
N TYR A 195 10.58 -11.28 -6.48
CA TYR A 195 11.96 -11.19 -5.99
C TYR A 195 13.01 -11.14 -7.10
N ALA A 196 12.69 -11.60 -8.31
CA ALA A 196 13.68 -11.69 -9.39
C ALA A 196 13.32 -10.87 -10.63
N ALA A 197 12.05 -10.79 -11.06
CA ALA A 197 11.65 -10.09 -12.27
C ALA A 197 11.64 -8.56 -12.08
N ASP A 198 11.59 -7.82 -13.19
CA ASP A 198 11.38 -6.37 -13.24
C ASP A 198 10.43 -5.97 -14.39
N GLY A 199 10.15 -4.67 -14.54
CA GLY A 199 9.28 -4.18 -15.60
C GLY A 199 9.76 -4.48 -17.01
N GLY A 200 11.06 -4.74 -17.21
CA GLY A 200 11.64 -5.14 -18.49
C GLY A 200 11.29 -6.57 -18.92
N ASP A 201 10.83 -7.40 -17.99
CA ASP A 201 10.38 -8.76 -18.27
C ASP A 201 8.93 -8.83 -18.75
N VAL A 202 8.20 -7.71 -18.74
CA VAL A 202 6.83 -7.62 -19.26
C VAL A 202 6.88 -7.61 -20.78
N GLN A 203 6.42 -8.69 -21.40
CA GLN A 203 6.43 -8.85 -22.86
C GLN A 203 5.18 -8.26 -23.53
N THR A 204 4.03 -8.34 -22.89
CA THR A 204 2.75 -7.94 -23.48
C THR A 204 1.85 -7.30 -22.42
N VAL A 205 1.19 -6.23 -22.82
CA VAL A 205 0.13 -5.58 -22.03
C VAL A 205 -1.14 -5.58 -22.86
N ILE A 206 -2.23 -6.08 -22.27
CA ILE A 206 -3.58 -6.09 -22.84
C ILE A 206 -4.45 -5.23 -21.94
N VAL A 207 -5.22 -4.29 -22.54
CA VAL A 207 -6.11 -3.34 -21.83
C VAL A 207 -7.48 -3.35 -22.49
#